data_fd72c0daeef2cf6f1b05d2dc4f7d8296
#
_entry.id   fd72c0daeef2cf6f1b05d2dc4f7d8296
#
_cell.length_a   1.000
_cell.length_b   1.000
_cell.length_c   1.000
_cell.angle_alpha   90.00
_cell.angle_beta   90.00
_cell.angle_gamma   90.00
#
_symmetry.space_group_name_H-M   'P 1'
#
loop_
_entity.id
_entity.type
_entity.pdbx_description
1 polymer ?
#
loop_
_entity_poly.entity_id
_entity_poly.type
_entity_poly.pdbx_seq_one_letter_code
_entity_poly.pdbx_strand_id
1 'polypeptide(L)'
;MTNTNENTAAAAVVPAPPPANANSECVGPSSETAGKNSACEGCPNQSACASGAFNSPEALAKAQEETQALKTSLSNVSHVILVLSGKGGVGKSTVAAQLSHTLASQGFAVGLLDVDLCGPSAPRMVLGSAYATAEVHRSGSGAWTPVYASANLAVMSISFLLENNDAAVVWRGPRKNAMIQQFFTEVDWTGDTDGLDYLIVDTPPGTSDEHISTVQYLQKAAAVSGAVVVTTPEEVSLGTFCFCFWFYCM
;
A
#
# COMPACT_ATOMS: atom_id res chain seq x y z
N MET A 1 -50.30 -2.45 -0.96
CA MET A 1 -49.57 -2.27 0.32
C MET A 1 -48.27 -3.04 0.16
N THR A 2 -47.26 -2.40 -0.38
CA THR A 2 -45.93 -2.97 -0.63
C THR A 2 -44.98 -2.32 0.38
N ASN A 3 -44.56 -3.14 1.36
CA ASN A 3 -43.58 -2.74 2.37
C ASN A 3 -42.16 -2.87 1.74
N THR A 4 -41.57 -1.76 1.37
CA THR A 4 -40.15 -1.69 1.03
C THR A 4 -39.37 -1.49 2.32
N ASN A 5 -38.76 -2.59 2.81
CA ASN A 5 -37.80 -2.57 3.90
C ASN A 5 -36.46 -2.06 3.32
N GLU A 6 -36.18 -0.77 3.46
CA GLU A 6 -34.84 -0.22 3.24
C GLU A 6 -33.95 -0.61 4.42
N ASN A 7 -33.19 -1.67 4.22
CA ASN A 7 -32.15 -2.10 5.14
C ASN A 7 -30.88 -1.27 4.86
N THR A 8 -30.83 -0.05 5.41
CA THR A 8 -29.62 0.76 5.48
C THR A 8 -28.66 0.09 6.46
N ALA A 9 -27.82 -0.79 5.92
CA ALA A 9 -26.67 -1.30 6.66
C ALA A 9 -25.76 -0.10 6.97
N ALA A 10 -25.74 0.32 8.24
CA ALA A 10 -24.79 1.29 8.75
C ALA A 10 -23.38 0.77 8.43
N ALA A 11 -22.63 1.54 7.65
CA ALA A 11 -21.25 1.24 7.34
C ALA A 11 -20.50 1.08 8.68
N ALA A 12 -19.98 -0.11 8.95
CA ALA A 12 -19.19 -0.37 10.14
C ALA A 12 -17.99 0.56 10.12
N VAL A 13 -17.89 1.44 11.12
CA VAL A 13 -16.72 2.32 11.30
C VAL A 13 -15.54 1.40 11.56
N VAL A 14 -14.64 1.29 10.58
CA VAL A 14 -13.39 0.53 10.74
C VAL A 14 -12.59 1.24 11.83
N PRO A 15 -12.24 0.56 12.94
CA PRO A 15 -11.50 1.18 14.03
C PRO A 15 -10.14 1.68 13.51
N ALA A 16 -9.72 2.85 14.00
CA ALA A 16 -8.42 3.41 13.65
C ALA A 16 -7.30 2.42 14.01
N PRO A 17 -6.35 2.15 13.10
CA PRO A 17 -5.25 1.24 13.39
C PRO A 17 -4.37 1.80 14.51
N PRO A 18 -3.66 0.92 15.26
CA PRO A 18 -2.69 1.36 16.25
C PRO A 18 -1.65 2.29 15.61
N PRO A 19 -1.21 3.37 16.32
CA PRO A 19 -0.10 4.18 15.86
C PRO A 19 1.17 3.35 15.62
N ALA A 20 1.97 3.70 14.64
CA ALA A 20 3.18 2.94 14.24
C ALA A 20 4.22 2.76 15.36
N ASN A 21 4.18 3.59 16.41
CA ASN A 21 5.03 3.53 17.59
C ASN A 21 4.28 3.01 18.84
N ALA A 22 3.16 2.32 18.66
CA ALA A 22 2.42 1.70 19.76
C ALA A 22 3.14 0.44 20.27
N ASN A 23 2.82 0.04 21.51
CA ASN A 23 3.30 -1.23 22.06
C ASN A 23 2.75 -2.42 21.25
N SER A 24 3.47 -3.54 21.23
CA SER A 24 3.12 -4.75 20.46
C SER A 24 1.75 -5.35 20.81
N GLU A 25 1.27 -5.14 22.04
CA GLU A 25 -0.04 -5.62 22.53
C GLU A 25 -1.11 -4.52 22.55
N CYS A 26 -0.97 -3.51 21.69
CA CYS A 26 -1.87 -2.36 21.67
C CYS A 26 -3.33 -2.79 21.37
N VAL A 27 -4.24 -2.41 22.26
CA VAL A 27 -5.69 -2.66 22.11
C VAL A 27 -6.38 -1.76 21.06
N GLY A 28 -5.61 -0.86 20.42
CA GLY A 28 -6.10 0.12 19.46
C GLY A 28 -6.60 1.42 20.09
N PRO A 29 -6.45 2.55 19.37
CA PRO A 29 -6.82 3.88 19.88
C PRO A 29 -8.33 4.08 19.97
N SER A 30 -9.11 3.28 19.26
CA SER A 30 -10.59 3.31 19.28
C SER A 30 -11.21 2.43 20.36
N SER A 31 -10.39 1.66 21.12
CA SER A 31 -10.89 0.83 22.22
C SER A 31 -11.38 1.70 23.39
N GLU A 32 -12.43 1.25 24.07
CA GLU A 32 -12.92 1.90 25.30
C GLU A 32 -11.85 1.92 26.42
N THR A 33 -10.89 1.01 26.37
CA THR A 33 -9.77 0.88 27.31
C THR A 33 -8.48 1.52 26.79
N ALA A 34 -8.54 2.26 25.66
CA ALA A 34 -7.37 2.92 25.07
C ALA A 34 -6.67 3.85 26.07
N GLY A 35 -5.35 3.70 26.21
CA GLY A 35 -4.53 4.46 27.16
C GLY A 35 -4.67 4.05 28.62
N LYS A 36 -5.62 3.18 28.97
CA LYS A 36 -5.92 2.73 30.35
C LYS A 36 -5.59 1.26 30.60
N ASN A 37 -5.42 0.49 29.53
CA ASN A 37 -5.10 -0.95 29.60
C ASN A 37 -3.64 -1.13 30.07
N SER A 38 -3.33 -2.24 30.74
CA SER A 38 -1.96 -2.61 31.14
C SER A 38 -1.00 -2.66 29.96
N ALA A 39 -1.49 -3.08 28.77
CA ALA A 39 -0.73 -3.05 27.52
C ALA A 39 -0.34 -1.63 27.05
N CYS A 40 -0.94 -0.58 27.64
CA CYS A 40 -0.62 0.82 27.33
C CYS A 40 0.49 1.39 28.23
N GLU A 41 0.93 0.67 29.25
CA GLU A 41 1.98 1.14 30.15
C GLU A 41 3.30 1.36 29.40
N GLY A 42 3.88 2.54 29.54
CA GLY A 42 5.12 2.91 28.85
C GLY A 42 4.95 3.18 27.34
N CYS A 43 3.73 3.13 26.80
CA CYS A 43 3.48 3.44 25.39
C CYS A 43 3.65 4.96 25.14
N PRO A 44 4.38 5.37 24.11
CA PRO A 44 4.54 6.79 23.75
C PRO A 44 3.21 7.53 23.50
N ASN A 45 2.18 6.79 23.08
CA ASN A 45 0.87 7.32 22.75
C ASN A 45 -0.16 7.18 23.89
N GLN A 46 0.22 6.69 25.07
CA GLN A 46 -0.69 6.41 26.17
C GLN A 46 -1.57 7.60 26.54
N SER A 47 -0.97 8.79 26.71
CA SER A 47 -1.70 10.01 27.06
C SER A 47 -2.66 10.48 25.97
N ALA A 48 -2.25 10.38 24.70
CA ALA A 48 -3.07 10.73 23.54
C ALA A 48 -4.28 9.77 23.37
N CYS A 49 -4.06 8.46 23.60
CA CYS A 49 -5.13 7.48 23.61
C CYS A 49 -6.10 7.71 24.79
N ALA A 50 -5.58 7.96 25.99
CA ALA A 50 -6.39 8.20 27.19
C ALA A 50 -7.24 9.48 27.09
N SER A 51 -6.74 10.51 26.39
CA SER A 51 -7.48 11.76 26.14
C SER A 51 -8.48 11.66 24.97
N GLY A 52 -8.50 10.55 24.22
CA GLY A 52 -9.33 10.39 23.05
C GLY A 52 -8.90 11.23 21.84
N ALA A 53 -7.66 11.72 21.81
CA ALA A 53 -7.16 12.58 20.74
C ALA A 53 -7.30 11.96 19.35
N PHE A 54 -7.16 10.64 19.22
CA PHE A 54 -7.33 9.91 17.98
C PHE A 54 -8.80 9.76 17.54
N ASN A 55 -9.75 9.98 18.45
CA ASN A 55 -11.18 9.89 18.21
C ASN A 55 -11.83 11.30 18.21
N SER A 56 -11.04 12.37 18.18
CA SER A 56 -11.56 13.72 18.06
C SER A 56 -12.28 13.89 16.72
N PRO A 57 -13.31 14.74 16.62
CA PRO A 57 -14.02 15.00 15.36
C PRO A 57 -13.07 15.43 14.24
N GLU A 58 -12.02 16.19 14.55
CA GLU A 58 -11.00 16.63 13.61
C GLU A 58 -10.13 15.47 13.10
N ALA A 59 -9.71 14.56 14.00
CA ALA A 59 -8.94 13.37 13.63
C ALA A 59 -9.76 12.42 12.75
N LEU A 60 -11.03 12.24 13.07
CA LEU A 60 -11.96 11.42 12.27
C LEU A 60 -12.23 12.04 10.90
N ALA A 61 -12.44 13.36 10.83
CA ALA A 61 -12.63 14.07 9.56
C ALA A 61 -11.40 13.92 8.67
N LYS A 62 -10.19 14.11 9.19
CA LYS A 62 -8.95 13.92 8.47
C LYS A 62 -8.79 12.49 7.95
N ALA A 63 -9.08 11.48 8.76
CA ALA A 63 -9.03 10.07 8.35
C ALA A 63 -10.05 9.75 7.24
N GLN A 64 -11.21 10.41 7.26
CA GLN A 64 -12.22 10.29 6.21
C GLN A 64 -11.75 10.96 4.91
N GLU A 65 -11.15 12.15 4.97
CA GLU A 65 -10.56 12.84 3.81
C GLU A 65 -9.47 11.99 3.17
N GLU A 66 -8.55 11.44 3.96
CA GLU A 66 -7.49 10.54 3.47
C GLU A 66 -8.07 9.29 2.78
N THR A 67 -9.10 8.69 3.38
CA THR A 67 -9.79 7.52 2.81
C THR A 67 -10.51 7.89 1.50
N GLN A 68 -11.12 9.06 1.44
CA GLN A 68 -11.80 9.52 0.24
C GLN A 68 -10.81 9.85 -0.88
N ALA A 69 -9.67 10.45 -0.56
CA ALA A 69 -8.59 10.70 -1.51
C ALA A 69 -8.07 9.39 -2.14
N LEU A 70 -7.85 8.36 -1.32
CA LEU A 70 -7.46 7.02 -1.79
C LEU A 70 -8.51 6.42 -2.73
N LYS A 71 -9.78 6.46 -2.36
CA LYS A 71 -10.88 5.96 -3.20
C LYS A 71 -10.96 6.67 -4.53
N THR A 72 -10.81 8.00 -4.52
CA THR A 72 -10.87 8.82 -5.72
C THR A 72 -9.70 8.51 -6.65
N SER A 73 -8.47 8.42 -6.12
CA SER A 73 -7.28 8.12 -6.91
C SER A 73 -7.33 6.73 -7.54
N LEU A 74 -7.86 5.74 -6.83
CA LEU A 74 -7.96 4.36 -7.32
C LEU A 74 -9.28 4.06 -8.05
N SER A 75 -10.17 5.04 -8.21
CA SER A 75 -11.47 4.84 -8.87
C SER A 75 -11.35 4.45 -10.35
N ASN A 76 -10.26 4.87 -10.99
CA ASN A 76 -9.96 4.57 -12.39
C ASN A 76 -9.08 3.33 -12.57
N VAL A 77 -8.91 2.52 -11.51
CA VAL A 77 -8.18 1.25 -11.55
C VAL A 77 -9.17 0.11 -11.40
N SER A 78 -9.31 -0.73 -12.41
CA SER A 78 -10.28 -1.84 -12.40
C SER A 78 -9.88 -2.96 -11.43
N HIS A 79 -8.59 -3.30 -11.39
CA HIS A 79 -8.08 -4.39 -10.56
C HIS A 79 -6.77 -4.02 -9.89
N VAL A 80 -6.71 -4.14 -8.56
CA VAL A 80 -5.47 -4.00 -7.79
C VAL A 80 -5.04 -5.37 -7.28
N ILE A 81 -3.84 -5.81 -7.67
CA ILE A 81 -3.27 -7.10 -7.32
C ILE A 81 -2.01 -6.88 -6.49
N LEU A 82 -2.00 -7.39 -5.26
CA LEU A 82 -0.84 -7.38 -4.39
C LEU A 82 0.09 -8.55 -4.73
N VAL A 83 1.40 -8.31 -4.82
CA VAL A 83 2.41 -9.37 -4.90
C VAL A 83 3.17 -9.41 -3.60
N LEU A 84 3.00 -10.50 -2.86
CA LEU A 84 3.42 -10.67 -1.47
C LEU A 84 4.47 -11.77 -1.35
N SER A 85 5.34 -11.70 -0.35
CA SER A 85 6.21 -12.81 0.04
C SER A 85 6.55 -12.75 1.53
N GLY A 86 6.60 -13.90 2.19
CA GLY A 86 7.01 -14.01 3.58
C GLY A 86 8.53 -13.88 3.79
N LYS A 87 9.34 -14.12 2.75
CA LYS A 87 10.81 -14.13 2.80
C LYS A 87 11.38 -13.33 1.62
N GLY A 88 12.51 -12.67 1.84
CA GLY A 88 13.27 -12.05 0.77
C GLY A 88 13.95 -13.09 -0.15
N GLY A 89 14.20 -12.71 -1.41
CA GLY A 89 14.93 -13.55 -2.36
C GLY A 89 14.14 -14.69 -3.04
N VAL A 90 12.81 -14.76 -2.82
CA VAL A 90 11.95 -15.80 -3.42
C VAL A 90 11.50 -15.47 -4.87
N GLY A 91 11.90 -14.31 -5.41
CA GLY A 91 11.52 -13.89 -6.75
C GLY A 91 10.25 -13.05 -6.85
N LYS A 92 9.76 -12.46 -5.74
CA LYS A 92 8.56 -11.65 -5.67
C LYS A 92 8.52 -10.54 -6.75
N SER A 93 9.53 -9.65 -6.77
CA SER A 93 9.61 -8.56 -7.74
C SER A 93 9.78 -9.05 -9.19
N THR A 94 10.41 -10.22 -9.38
CA THR A 94 10.48 -10.88 -10.70
C THR A 94 9.08 -11.30 -11.16
N VAL A 95 8.27 -11.89 -10.28
CA VAL A 95 6.89 -12.26 -10.58
C VAL A 95 6.06 -11.01 -10.86
N ALA A 96 6.19 -9.95 -10.05
CA ALA A 96 5.48 -8.69 -10.27
C ALA A 96 5.82 -8.08 -11.64
N ALA A 97 7.10 -7.98 -11.98
CA ALA A 97 7.57 -7.45 -13.26
C ALA A 97 7.07 -8.29 -14.46
N GLN A 98 7.19 -9.63 -14.39
CA GLN A 98 6.75 -10.53 -15.46
C GLN A 98 5.23 -10.54 -15.63
N LEU A 99 4.47 -10.49 -14.54
CA LEU A 99 3.02 -10.37 -14.58
C LEU A 99 2.61 -9.07 -15.27
N SER A 100 3.23 -7.94 -14.91
CA SER A 100 2.96 -6.64 -15.53
C SER A 100 3.27 -6.64 -17.04
N HIS A 101 4.42 -7.17 -17.43
CA HIS A 101 4.79 -7.31 -18.85
C HIS A 101 3.82 -8.21 -19.60
N THR A 102 3.42 -9.35 -19.01
CA THR A 102 2.52 -10.30 -19.65
C THR A 102 1.15 -9.68 -19.90
N LEU A 103 0.58 -9.00 -18.90
CA LEU A 103 -0.70 -8.31 -19.03
C LEU A 103 -0.62 -7.18 -20.07
N ALA A 104 0.44 -6.37 -20.03
CA ALA A 104 0.66 -5.32 -21.03
C ALA A 104 0.81 -5.89 -22.45
N SER A 105 1.49 -7.03 -22.62
CA SER A 105 1.63 -7.69 -23.93
C SER A 105 0.29 -8.23 -24.49
N GLN A 106 -0.70 -8.45 -23.62
CA GLN A 106 -2.06 -8.82 -23.98
C GLN A 106 -2.95 -7.61 -24.31
N GLY A 107 -2.41 -6.39 -24.21
CA GLY A 107 -3.09 -5.15 -24.55
C GLY A 107 -3.77 -4.45 -23.38
N PHE A 108 -3.65 -4.96 -22.16
CA PHE A 108 -4.18 -4.29 -20.95
C PHE A 108 -3.35 -3.05 -20.57
N ALA A 109 -4.02 -2.03 -20.05
CA ALA A 109 -3.36 -0.89 -19.41
C ALA A 109 -2.91 -1.28 -17.99
N VAL A 110 -1.59 -1.28 -17.76
CA VAL A 110 -0.99 -1.82 -16.53
C VAL A 110 -0.12 -0.79 -15.82
N GLY A 111 -0.32 -0.66 -14.51
CA GLY A 111 0.57 0.04 -13.60
C GLY A 111 1.37 -0.95 -12.75
N LEU A 112 2.65 -0.73 -12.58
CA LEU A 112 3.48 -1.42 -11.59
C LEU A 112 3.93 -0.42 -10.54
N LEU A 113 3.51 -0.62 -9.31
CA LEU A 113 3.92 0.18 -8.15
C LEU A 113 4.84 -0.65 -7.25
N ASP A 114 6.10 -0.22 -7.14
CA ASP A 114 7.07 -0.81 -6.23
C ASP A 114 7.08 -0.01 -4.91
N VAL A 115 6.54 -0.61 -3.85
CA VAL A 115 6.50 -0.03 -2.49
C VAL A 115 7.58 -0.62 -1.56
N ASP A 116 8.54 -1.39 -2.08
CA ASP A 116 9.73 -1.78 -1.33
C ASP A 116 10.70 -0.59 -1.25
N LEU A 117 10.47 0.29 -0.29
CA LEU A 117 11.24 1.52 -0.12
C LEU A 117 12.70 1.29 0.28
N CYS A 118 13.02 0.10 0.78
CA CYS A 118 14.37 -0.25 1.24
C CYS A 118 15.22 -0.92 0.16
N GLY A 119 14.59 -1.59 -0.81
CA GLY A 119 15.29 -2.34 -1.85
C GLY A 119 14.52 -2.38 -3.16
N PRO A 120 14.17 -1.20 -3.74
CA PRO A 120 13.36 -1.15 -4.94
C PRO A 120 14.07 -1.85 -6.10
N SER A 121 13.47 -2.89 -6.64
CA SER A 121 14.07 -3.73 -7.68
C SER A 121 13.22 -3.88 -8.94
N ALA A 122 11.90 -3.77 -8.82
CA ALA A 122 10.98 -3.96 -9.92
C ALA A 122 11.19 -2.99 -11.09
N PRO A 123 11.47 -1.67 -10.89
CA PRO A 123 11.72 -0.76 -11.99
C PRO A 123 12.91 -1.15 -12.87
N ARG A 124 14.00 -1.60 -12.25
CA ARG A 124 15.20 -2.05 -12.98
C ARG A 124 14.92 -3.28 -13.84
N MET A 125 14.06 -4.18 -13.37
CA MET A 125 13.65 -5.39 -14.11
C MET A 125 12.77 -5.05 -15.30
N VAL A 126 11.89 -4.05 -15.17
CA VAL A 126 10.94 -3.66 -16.22
C VAL A 126 11.57 -2.75 -17.25
N LEU A 127 12.35 -1.76 -16.83
CA LEU A 127 12.93 -0.75 -17.72
C LEU A 127 14.28 -1.16 -18.31
N GLY A 128 14.98 -2.15 -17.71
CA GLY A 128 16.30 -2.57 -18.16
C GLY A 128 17.30 -1.42 -18.24
N SER A 129 17.90 -1.18 -19.40
CA SER A 129 18.86 -0.09 -19.61
C SER A 129 18.24 1.31 -19.52
N ALA A 130 16.95 1.45 -19.82
CA ALA A 130 16.24 2.74 -19.72
C ALA A 130 16.07 3.21 -18.27
N TYR A 131 16.23 2.34 -17.29
CA TYR A 131 16.16 2.69 -15.87
C TYR A 131 17.17 3.79 -15.47
N ALA A 132 18.36 3.79 -16.06
CA ALA A 132 19.42 4.74 -15.72
C ALA A 132 19.08 6.21 -16.06
N THR A 133 18.18 6.43 -17.00
CA THR A 133 17.73 7.76 -17.46
C THR A 133 16.26 8.04 -17.15
N ALA A 134 15.61 7.14 -16.41
CA ALA A 134 14.21 7.27 -16.07
C ALA A 134 14.02 8.34 -14.98
N GLU A 135 13.19 9.31 -15.25
CA GLU A 135 12.86 10.41 -14.34
C GLU A 135 11.34 10.51 -14.19
N VAL A 136 10.90 10.75 -12.97
CA VAL A 136 9.50 11.05 -12.66
C VAL A 136 9.31 12.55 -12.60
N HIS A 137 8.28 13.03 -13.27
CA HIS A 137 7.92 14.43 -13.27
C HIS A 137 6.61 14.67 -12.52
N ARG A 138 6.41 15.90 -12.05
CA ARG A 138 5.10 16.33 -11.58
C ARG A 138 4.35 17.02 -12.72
N SER A 139 3.10 16.61 -12.91
CA SER A 139 2.17 17.26 -13.84
C SER A 139 1.81 18.68 -13.35
N GLY A 140 1.17 19.45 -14.20
CA GLY A 140 0.65 20.79 -13.84
C GLY A 140 -0.38 20.77 -12.72
N SER A 141 -1.03 19.63 -12.47
CA SER A 141 -1.93 19.38 -11.32
C SER A 141 -1.20 19.04 -10.02
N GLY A 142 0.13 18.84 -10.07
CA GLY A 142 0.95 18.42 -8.94
C GLY A 142 1.04 16.91 -8.75
N ALA A 143 0.34 16.11 -9.53
CA ALA A 143 0.41 14.66 -9.50
C ALA A 143 1.73 14.14 -10.08
N TRP A 144 2.19 12.99 -9.62
CA TRP A 144 3.34 12.29 -10.17
C TRP A 144 2.97 11.58 -11.47
N THR A 145 3.70 11.85 -12.53
CA THR A 145 3.58 11.10 -13.79
C THR A 145 4.50 9.90 -13.72
N PRO A 146 3.99 8.65 -13.80
CA PRO A 146 4.81 7.45 -13.75
C PRO A 146 5.71 7.33 -14.98
N VAL A 147 6.76 6.51 -14.90
CA VAL A 147 7.63 6.21 -16.03
C VAL A 147 6.98 5.13 -16.89
N TYR A 148 6.91 5.35 -18.20
CA TYR A 148 6.35 4.37 -19.13
C TYR A 148 7.43 3.46 -19.71
N ALA A 149 7.30 2.16 -19.45
CA ALA A 149 8.13 1.11 -20.06
C ALA A 149 7.66 0.76 -21.49
N SER A 150 6.36 0.89 -21.73
CA SER A 150 5.72 0.78 -23.04
C SER A 150 4.49 1.68 -23.08
N ALA A 151 3.80 1.74 -24.21
CA ALA A 151 2.60 2.57 -24.35
C ALA A 151 1.50 2.27 -23.31
N ASN A 152 1.47 1.06 -22.77
CA ASN A 152 0.44 0.57 -21.85
C ASN A 152 1.02 -0.03 -20.54
N LEU A 153 2.30 0.18 -20.23
CA LEU A 153 2.92 -0.24 -18.97
C LEU A 153 3.60 0.94 -18.28
N ALA A 154 2.97 1.43 -17.24
CA ALA A 154 3.48 2.49 -16.38
C ALA A 154 4.15 1.90 -15.14
N VAL A 155 5.23 2.52 -14.65
CA VAL A 155 6.01 2.08 -13.48
C VAL A 155 6.24 3.26 -12.54
N MET A 156 5.97 3.05 -11.25
CA MET A 156 6.29 4.00 -10.19
C MET A 156 7.03 3.33 -9.06
N SER A 157 8.04 4.00 -8.53
CA SER A 157 8.85 3.54 -7.40
C SER A 157 9.58 4.71 -6.75
N ILE A 158 9.94 4.53 -5.49
CA ILE A 158 10.80 5.48 -4.76
C ILE A 158 12.16 5.67 -5.44
N SER A 159 12.66 4.65 -6.13
CA SER A 159 13.98 4.71 -6.78
C SER A 159 14.10 5.84 -7.79
N PHE A 160 13.01 6.29 -8.41
CA PHE A 160 13.00 7.41 -9.34
C PHE A 160 13.06 8.78 -8.65
N LEU A 161 12.78 8.84 -7.34
CA LEU A 161 12.78 10.08 -6.55
C LEU A 161 14.10 10.29 -5.79
N LEU A 162 15.04 9.37 -5.91
CA LEU A 162 16.35 9.44 -5.26
C LEU A 162 17.36 10.09 -6.22
N GLU A 163 18.09 11.10 -5.73
CA GLU A 163 19.14 11.80 -6.50
C GLU A 163 20.28 10.85 -6.92
N ASN A 164 20.50 9.77 -6.14
CA ASN A 164 21.45 8.71 -6.45
C ASN A 164 20.75 7.36 -6.30
N ASN A 165 20.70 6.58 -7.36
CA ASN A 165 20.10 5.24 -7.38
C ASN A 165 20.76 4.24 -6.42
N ASP A 166 21.96 4.55 -5.90
CA ASP A 166 22.72 3.74 -4.93
C ASP A 166 22.65 4.31 -3.50
N ALA A 167 21.91 5.41 -3.28
CA ALA A 167 21.74 5.99 -1.96
C ALA A 167 20.84 5.10 -1.08
N ALA A 168 21.38 4.58 0.00
CA ALA A 168 20.58 3.88 0.99
C ALA A 168 19.60 4.87 1.66
N VAL A 169 18.32 4.62 1.48
CA VAL A 169 17.26 5.44 2.10
C VAL A 169 17.05 4.99 3.54
N VAL A 170 17.57 5.74 4.50
CA VAL A 170 17.31 5.52 5.92
C VAL A 170 16.10 6.35 6.36
N TRP A 171 14.92 5.86 6.08
CA TRP A 171 13.69 6.51 6.52
C TRP A 171 13.11 5.83 7.75
N ARG A 172 12.58 6.63 8.68
CA ARG A 172 11.81 6.13 9.83
C ARG A 172 10.39 5.80 9.41
N GLY A 173 9.73 4.86 10.11
CA GLY A 173 8.38 4.35 9.80
C GLY A 173 7.35 5.40 9.38
N PRO A 174 7.14 6.51 10.11
CA PRO A 174 6.14 7.52 9.74
C PRO A 174 6.38 8.15 8.36
N ARG A 175 7.65 8.34 7.97
CA ARG A 175 7.99 8.91 6.65
C ARG A 175 7.77 7.91 5.53
N LYS A 176 8.02 6.62 5.78
CA LYS A 176 7.74 5.54 4.84
C LYS A 176 6.24 5.42 4.59
N ASN A 177 5.43 5.42 5.64
CA ASN A 177 3.98 5.36 5.53
C ASN A 177 3.40 6.54 4.75
N ALA A 178 3.89 7.76 5.00
CA ALA A 178 3.49 8.94 4.25
C ALA A 178 3.81 8.81 2.75
N MET A 179 4.98 8.25 2.41
CA MET A 179 5.36 8.06 1.01
C MET A 179 4.49 7.00 0.32
N ILE A 180 4.18 5.89 0.99
CA ILE A 180 3.27 4.87 0.46
C ILE A 180 1.89 5.48 0.20
N GLN A 181 1.38 6.28 1.14
CA GLN A 181 0.12 6.99 0.96
C GLN A 181 0.17 7.92 -0.26
N GLN A 182 1.24 8.69 -0.42
CA GLN A 182 1.43 9.57 -1.57
C GLN A 182 1.44 8.79 -2.89
N PHE A 183 2.07 7.62 -2.96
CA PHE A 183 2.06 6.80 -4.16
C PHE A 183 0.67 6.33 -4.56
N PHE A 184 -0.20 6.09 -3.58
CA PHE A 184 -1.59 5.73 -3.88
C PHE A 184 -2.50 6.92 -4.19
N THR A 185 -2.17 8.13 -3.68
CA THR A 185 -3.05 9.31 -3.83
C THR A 185 -2.58 10.31 -4.86
N GLU A 186 -1.27 10.44 -5.09
CA GLU A 186 -0.68 11.49 -5.92
C GLU A 186 -0.14 10.99 -7.27
N VAL A 187 -0.11 9.67 -7.53
CA VAL A 187 0.31 9.16 -8.86
C VAL A 187 -0.86 9.20 -9.82
N ASP A 188 -0.67 9.86 -10.96
CA ASP A 188 -1.63 9.86 -12.04
C ASP A 188 -1.45 8.59 -12.89
N TRP A 189 -2.25 7.58 -12.58
CA TRP A 189 -2.25 6.32 -13.31
C TRP A 189 -3.03 6.37 -14.62
N THR A 190 -3.81 7.44 -14.85
CA THR A 190 -4.65 7.53 -16.05
C THR A 190 -3.84 7.93 -17.29
N GLY A 191 -2.86 8.83 -17.13
CA GLY A 191 -2.05 9.33 -18.23
C GLY A 191 -2.90 9.76 -19.43
N ASP A 192 -2.61 9.20 -20.61
CA ASP A 192 -3.39 9.40 -21.85
C ASP A 192 -4.51 8.37 -22.04
N THR A 193 -4.81 7.55 -21.02
CA THR A 193 -5.83 6.48 -21.06
C THR A 193 -7.01 6.80 -20.13
N ASP A 194 -8.15 6.13 -20.33
CA ASP A 194 -9.33 6.28 -19.48
C ASP A 194 -9.19 5.62 -18.10
N GLY A 195 -8.02 5.04 -17.79
CA GLY A 195 -7.73 4.37 -16.53
C GLY A 195 -6.80 3.16 -16.69
N LEU A 196 -6.58 2.43 -15.61
CA LEU A 196 -5.83 1.17 -15.61
C LEU A 196 -6.76 -0.05 -15.53
N ASP A 197 -6.47 -1.08 -16.33
CA ASP A 197 -7.06 -2.40 -16.12
C ASP A 197 -6.48 -3.07 -14.87
N TYR A 198 -5.15 -2.98 -14.68
CA TYR A 198 -4.46 -3.62 -13.57
C TYR A 198 -3.43 -2.69 -12.93
N LEU A 199 -3.46 -2.61 -11.60
CA LEU A 199 -2.37 -2.05 -10.79
C LEU A 199 -1.72 -3.21 -10.01
N ILE A 200 -0.49 -3.55 -10.38
CA ILE A 200 0.31 -4.56 -9.69
C ILE A 200 1.15 -3.86 -8.63
N VAL A 201 0.99 -4.26 -7.37
CA VAL A 201 1.72 -3.66 -6.24
C VAL A 201 2.75 -4.65 -5.73
N ASP A 202 4.04 -4.34 -5.97
CA ASP A 202 5.18 -5.11 -5.45
C ASP A 202 5.50 -4.63 -4.03
N THR A 203 5.22 -5.47 -3.04
CA THR A 203 5.39 -5.13 -1.62
C THR A 203 6.78 -5.51 -1.10
N PRO A 204 7.26 -4.96 0.03
CA PRO A 204 8.47 -5.47 0.67
C PRO A 204 8.27 -6.90 1.18
N PRO A 205 9.35 -7.67 1.40
CA PRO A 205 9.26 -9.01 1.95
C PRO A 205 8.88 -9.00 3.44
N GLY A 206 8.23 -10.05 3.90
CA GLY A 206 7.89 -10.26 5.32
C GLY A 206 6.67 -9.47 5.78
N THR A 207 6.66 -9.10 7.06
CA THR A 207 5.61 -8.34 7.75
C THR A 207 6.11 -6.98 8.21
N SER A 208 6.81 -6.26 7.34
CA SER A 208 7.32 -4.92 7.65
C SER A 208 6.18 -3.90 7.79
N ASP A 209 6.48 -2.75 8.43
CA ASP A 209 5.52 -1.67 8.61
C ASP A 209 4.95 -1.18 7.26
N GLU A 210 5.78 -1.17 6.21
CA GLU A 210 5.38 -0.80 4.84
C GLU A 210 4.35 -1.76 4.27
N HIS A 211 4.52 -3.05 4.54
CA HIS A 211 3.61 -4.09 4.11
C HIS A 211 2.23 -3.91 4.76
N ILE A 212 2.22 -3.76 6.09
CA ILE A 212 1.00 -3.54 6.86
C ILE A 212 0.29 -2.26 6.39
N SER A 213 1.02 -1.17 6.23
CA SER A 213 0.46 0.11 5.78
C SER A 213 -0.14 0.01 4.38
N THR A 214 0.54 -0.65 3.44
CA THR A 214 0.06 -0.88 2.07
C THR A 214 -1.29 -1.60 2.08
N VAL A 215 -1.38 -2.72 2.81
CA VAL A 215 -2.63 -3.49 2.92
C VAL A 215 -3.74 -2.67 3.57
N GLN A 216 -3.44 -1.95 4.64
CA GLN A 216 -4.41 -1.10 5.33
C GLN A 216 -4.96 0.02 4.44
N TYR A 217 -4.11 0.70 3.67
CA TYR A 217 -4.55 1.74 2.73
C TYR A 217 -5.48 1.17 1.65
N LEU A 218 -5.09 0.05 1.06
CA LEU A 218 -5.89 -0.58 0.00
C LEU A 218 -7.20 -1.18 0.54
N GLN A 219 -7.21 -1.72 1.75
CA GLN A 219 -8.45 -2.18 2.41
C GLN A 219 -9.40 -1.02 2.70
N LYS A 220 -8.90 0.12 3.20
CA LYS A 220 -9.71 1.33 3.41
C LYS A 220 -10.33 1.84 2.12
N ALA A 221 -9.62 1.75 1.01
CA ALA A 221 -10.12 2.10 -0.31
C ALA A 221 -11.09 1.05 -0.89
N ALA A 222 -11.17 -0.14 -0.29
CA ALA A 222 -11.88 -1.31 -0.84
C ALA A 222 -11.43 -1.66 -2.26
N ALA A 223 -10.13 -1.46 -2.56
CA ALA A 223 -9.58 -1.53 -3.91
C ALA A 223 -8.91 -2.87 -4.24
N VAL A 224 -8.63 -3.74 -3.25
CA VAL A 224 -7.92 -5.00 -3.49
C VAL A 224 -8.81 -6.00 -4.22
N SER A 225 -8.39 -6.41 -5.42
CA SER A 225 -9.05 -7.46 -6.20
C SER A 225 -8.50 -8.85 -5.89
N GLY A 226 -7.23 -8.95 -5.46
CA GLY A 226 -6.59 -10.21 -5.13
C GLY A 226 -5.13 -10.06 -4.71
N ALA A 227 -4.53 -11.17 -4.31
CA ALA A 227 -3.12 -11.24 -3.96
C ALA A 227 -2.45 -12.48 -4.58
N VAL A 228 -1.22 -12.29 -5.05
CA VAL A 228 -0.32 -13.35 -5.49
C VAL A 228 0.76 -13.50 -4.43
N VAL A 229 0.84 -14.68 -3.82
CA VAL A 229 1.85 -14.96 -2.81
C VAL A 229 2.98 -15.80 -3.42
N VAL A 230 4.18 -15.25 -3.39
CA VAL A 230 5.39 -15.88 -3.94
C VAL A 230 6.19 -16.51 -2.81
N THR A 231 6.47 -17.80 -2.94
CA THR A 231 7.25 -18.56 -1.95
C THR A 231 8.13 -19.58 -2.64
N THR A 232 9.14 -20.10 -1.93
CA THR A 232 9.95 -21.25 -2.34
C THR A 232 9.54 -22.49 -1.53
N PRO A 233 9.79 -23.73 -2.00
CA PRO A 233 9.40 -24.95 -1.31
C PRO A 233 10.25 -25.28 -0.06
N GLU A 234 10.97 -24.29 0.48
CA GLU A 234 11.72 -24.43 1.72
C GLU A 234 10.82 -24.32 2.93
N GLU A 235 11.05 -25.12 3.96
CA GLU A 235 10.26 -25.15 5.18
C GLU A 235 10.12 -23.77 5.86
N VAL A 236 11.23 -23.01 5.92
CA VAL A 236 11.24 -21.64 6.47
C VAL A 236 10.34 -20.69 5.67
N SER A 237 10.37 -20.79 4.34
CA SER A 237 9.54 -19.96 3.47
C SER A 237 8.05 -20.29 3.60
N LEU A 238 7.72 -21.57 3.69
CA LEU A 238 6.34 -22.05 3.90
C LEU A 238 5.80 -21.70 5.28
N GLY A 239 6.62 -21.81 6.32
CA GLY A 239 6.25 -21.41 7.69
C GLY A 239 5.95 -19.91 7.80
N THR A 240 6.79 -19.07 7.21
CA THR A 240 6.57 -17.61 7.16
C THR A 240 5.32 -17.28 6.32
N PHE A 241 5.07 -18.01 5.23
CA PHE A 241 3.87 -17.87 4.42
C PHE A 241 2.59 -18.15 5.23
N CYS A 242 2.54 -19.26 5.97
CA CYS A 242 1.39 -19.58 6.82
C CYS A 242 1.10 -18.50 7.86
N PHE A 243 2.15 -17.91 8.44
CA PHE A 243 2.03 -16.81 9.39
C PHE A 243 1.49 -15.53 8.72
N CYS A 244 2.02 -15.15 7.56
CA CYS A 244 1.53 -14.01 6.80
C CYS A 244 0.07 -14.19 6.37
N PHE A 245 -0.29 -15.36 5.84
CA PHE A 245 -1.64 -15.66 5.40
C PHE A 245 -2.65 -15.60 6.55
N TRP A 246 -2.30 -16.14 7.73
CA TRP A 246 -3.13 -16.06 8.93
C TRP A 246 -3.36 -14.61 9.38
N PHE A 247 -2.32 -13.77 9.27
CA PHE A 247 -2.38 -12.34 9.64
C PHE A 247 -3.27 -11.51 8.71
N TYR A 248 -3.40 -11.88 7.42
CA TYR A 248 -4.20 -11.15 6.43
C TYR A 248 -5.64 -11.66 6.27
N CYS A 249 -5.94 -12.86 6.77
CA CYS A 249 -7.29 -13.43 6.73
C CYS A 249 -8.12 -13.11 7.99
N MET A 250 -7.54 -12.50 9.01
CA MET A 250 -8.22 -11.97 10.20
C MET A 250 -8.52 -10.48 10.05
#